data_40980733f467429cfb3c5f82b3651a64
#
_entry.id   40980733f467429cfb3c5f82b3651a64
#
_cell.length_a   1.000
_cell.length_b   1.000
_cell.length_c   1.000
_cell.angle_alpha   90.00
_cell.angle_beta   90.00
_cell.angle_gamma   90.00
#
_symmetry.space_group_name_H-M   'P 1'
#
loop_
_entity.id
_entity.type
_entity.pdbx_description
1 polymer ?
#
loop_
_entity_poly.entity_id
_entity_poly.type
_entity_poly.pdbx_seq_one_letter_code
_entity_poly.pdbx_strand_id
1 'polypeptide(L)'
;MKFVAFFRGINVGGKNTVKMSELSHIFIGSGFQNVKTYIQSGNVIFSSDMEQHLLPPMIEQAFEKQFGFQSVVVIRSDTEIIKIVDSLPFGVTEMEQVQNSTPDVEHVYIYLSASNLDTEKVNQICASYNGKDRFHIRNREVYLLCYQSIRDSKLAALLSKLPQQLTARNLKTMKKISLML
;
A
#
# COMPACT_ATOMS: atom_id res chain seq x y z
N MET A 1 -0.16 0.21 20.67
CA MET A 1 -0.31 -0.71 19.54
C MET A 1 0.73 -0.39 18.47
N LYS A 2 1.09 -1.35 17.60
CA LYS A 2 1.95 -1.09 16.44
C LYS A 2 1.11 -0.83 15.19
N PHE A 3 1.57 0.10 14.38
CA PHE A 3 0.92 0.52 13.13
C PHE A 3 1.92 0.66 12.01
N VAL A 4 1.41 0.61 10.79
CA VAL A 4 2.15 0.96 9.58
C VAL A 4 1.40 2.06 8.82
N ALA A 5 2.09 3.15 8.53
CA ALA A 5 1.62 4.21 7.65
C ALA A 5 2.17 4.01 6.25
N PHE A 6 1.28 4.03 5.26
CA PHE A 6 1.60 3.94 3.84
C PHE A 6 1.26 5.28 3.18
N PHE A 7 2.28 6.00 2.76
CA PHE A 7 2.11 7.26 2.04
C PHE A 7 1.84 7.01 0.56
N ARG A 8 0.92 7.80 -0.01
CA ARG A 8 0.59 7.74 -1.43
C ARG A 8 1.34 8.82 -2.21
N GLY A 9 1.96 8.41 -3.34
CA GLY A 9 2.49 9.36 -4.33
C GLY A 9 3.72 10.15 -3.91
N ILE A 10 4.48 9.70 -2.90
CA ILE A 10 5.79 10.27 -2.57
C ILE A 10 6.90 9.50 -3.28
N ASN A 11 7.97 10.18 -3.63
CA ASN A 11 9.18 9.60 -4.28
C ASN A 11 8.88 8.83 -5.58
N VAL A 12 7.86 9.23 -6.34
CA VAL A 12 7.47 8.59 -7.60
C VAL A 12 7.83 9.49 -8.77
N GLY A 13 8.57 8.94 -9.75
CA GLY A 13 8.91 9.64 -11.00
C GLY A 13 9.69 10.94 -10.80
N GLY A 14 10.48 11.05 -9.74
CA GLY A 14 11.27 12.25 -9.42
C GLY A 14 10.47 13.43 -8.87
N LYS A 15 9.18 13.23 -8.59
CA LYS A 15 8.30 14.23 -7.98
C LYS A 15 8.04 13.90 -6.50
N ASN A 16 7.63 14.93 -5.74
CA ASN A 16 7.25 14.78 -4.33
C ASN A 16 8.35 14.08 -3.52
N THR A 17 9.59 14.55 -3.69
CA THR A 17 10.77 13.94 -3.04
C THR A 17 10.74 14.20 -1.54
N VAL A 18 10.76 13.12 -0.76
CA VAL A 18 10.74 13.11 0.70
C VAL A 18 11.90 12.25 1.19
N LYS A 19 12.77 12.81 2.01
CA LYS A 19 13.82 12.03 2.68
C LYS A 19 13.19 11.21 3.81
N MET A 20 13.52 9.93 3.87
CA MET A 20 12.94 9.04 4.90
C MET A 20 13.34 9.44 6.33
N SER A 21 14.50 10.08 6.52
CA SER A 21 14.90 10.66 7.80
C SER A 21 13.97 11.80 8.22
N GLU A 22 13.63 12.71 7.31
CA GLU A 22 12.70 13.82 7.57
C GLU A 22 11.28 13.29 7.86
N LEU A 23 10.85 12.27 7.11
CA LEU A 23 9.58 11.59 7.36
C LEU A 23 9.56 10.94 8.76
N SER A 24 10.65 10.29 9.17
CA SER A 24 10.77 9.73 10.52
C SER A 24 10.70 10.81 11.60
N HIS A 25 11.32 11.97 11.38
CA HIS A 25 11.30 13.10 12.32
C HIS A 25 9.88 13.65 12.55
N ILE A 26 9.03 13.66 11.53
CA ILE A 26 7.62 14.07 11.70
C ILE A 26 6.91 13.15 12.70
N PHE A 27 7.10 11.83 12.58
CA PHE A 27 6.48 10.86 13.48
C PHE A 27 7.00 11.01 14.90
N ILE A 28 8.31 11.15 15.09
CA ILE A 28 8.91 11.36 16.41
C ILE A 28 8.43 12.68 17.02
N GLY A 29 8.41 13.76 16.24
CA GLY A 29 7.92 15.07 16.67
C GLY A 29 6.42 15.10 17.00
N SER A 30 5.64 14.16 16.44
CA SER A 30 4.22 13.94 16.76
C SER A 30 4.00 13.06 17.99
N GLY A 31 5.08 12.62 18.67
CA GLY A 31 5.00 11.81 19.89
C GLY A 31 4.89 10.30 19.67
N PHE A 32 4.99 9.82 18.41
CA PHE A 32 5.00 8.38 18.14
C PHE A 32 6.30 7.72 18.54
N GLN A 33 6.22 6.45 18.94
CA GLN A 33 7.35 5.68 19.44
C GLN A 33 7.78 4.60 18.45
N ASN A 34 9.00 4.06 18.63
CA ASN A 34 9.54 2.94 17.85
C ASN A 34 9.49 3.17 16.33
N VAL A 35 9.68 4.41 15.90
CA VAL A 35 9.55 4.83 14.51
C VAL A 35 10.67 4.23 13.65
N LYS A 36 10.29 3.51 12.60
CA LYS A 36 11.19 2.92 11.59
C LYS A 36 10.62 3.17 10.20
N THR A 37 11.46 3.56 9.26
CA THR A 37 11.07 3.66 7.84
C THR A 37 11.57 2.43 7.07
N TYR A 38 10.86 2.05 6.02
CA TYR A 38 11.27 0.97 5.12
C TYR A 38 11.15 1.41 3.67
N ILE A 39 12.26 1.39 2.95
CA ILE A 39 12.46 1.83 1.55
C ILE A 39 11.90 3.24 1.27
N GLN A 40 12.19 3.77 0.07
CA GLN A 40 11.83 5.14 -0.31
C GLN A 40 10.34 5.34 -0.66
N SER A 41 9.54 4.28 -0.71
CA SER A 41 8.12 4.36 -1.09
C SER A 41 7.17 4.83 0.01
N GLY A 42 7.70 5.34 1.12
CA GLY A 42 6.89 5.94 2.19
C GLY A 42 6.15 4.90 3.04
N ASN A 43 6.90 4.02 3.67
CA ASN A 43 6.38 3.08 4.67
C ASN A 43 7.00 3.42 6.01
N VAL A 44 6.17 3.71 7.02
CA VAL A 44 6.61 4.04 8.37
C VAL A 44 5.93 3.11 9.37
N ILE A 45 6.74 2.36 10.11
CA ILE A 45 6.31 1.51 11.22
C ILE A 45 6.46 2.34 12.50
N PHE A 46 5.47 2.35 13.36
CA PHE A 46 5.48 3.11 14.61
C PHE A 46 4.55 2.53 15.66
N SER A 47 4.71 2.97 16.90
CA SER A 47 3.82 2.62 18.02
C SER A 47 3.03 3.86 18.47
N SER A 48 1.75 3.66 18.81
CA SER A 48 0.87 4.68 19.35
C SER A 48 -0.19 4.06 20.26
N ASP A 49 -0.64 4.83 21.25
CA ASP A 49 -1.78 4.48 22.09
C ASP A 49 -3.09 5.11 21.58
N MET A 50 -3.00 5.91 20.50
CA MET A 50 -4.17 6.53 19.86
C MET A 50 -4.98 5.50 19.08
N GLU A 51 -6.28 5.75 18.95
CA GLU A 51 -7.15 4.97 18.08
C GLU A 51 -6.76 5.14 16.59
N GLN A 52 -6.80 4.04 15.85
CA GLN A 52 -6.32 4.00 14.47
C GLN A 52 -6.95 5.06 13.55
N HIS A 53 -8.23 5.39 13.75
CA HIS A 53 -8.94 6.35 12.90
C HIS A 53 -8.50 7.81 13.09
N LEU A 54 -7.86 8.14 14.22
CA LEU A 54 -7.34 9.48 14.51
C LEU A 54 -5.94 9.71 13.92
N LEU A 55 -5.22 8.63 13.56
CA LEU A 55 -3.85 8.72 13.10
C LEU A 55 -3.69 9.38 11.72
N PRO A 56 -4.50 9.03 10.68
CA PRO A 56 -4.32 9.59 9.34
C PRO A 56 -4.38 11.12 9.32
N PRO A 57 -5.44 11.80 9.82
CA PRO A 57 -5.53 13.25 9.70
C PRO A 57 -4.40 13.98 10.43
N MET A 58 -3.95 13.46 11.58
CA MET A 58 -2.84 14.04 12.32
C MET A 58 -1.51 13.92 11.56
N ILE A 59 -1.25 12.75 10.99
CA ILE A 59 -0.01 12.48 10.21
C ILE A 59 -0.03 13.29 8.90
N GLU A 60 -1.16 13.36 8.20
CA GLU A 60 -1.33 14.12 6.96
C GLU A 60 -1.11 15.62 7.20
N GLN A 61 -1.64 16.17 8.28
CA GLN A 61 -1.43 17.57 8.66
C GLN A 61 0.05 17.86 8.96
N ALA A 62 0.70 17.00 9.74
CA ALA A 62 2.11 17.15 10.06
C ALA A 62 2.99 17.02 8.82
N PHE A 63 2.63 16.12 7.90
CA PHE A 63 3.29 15.92 6.62
C PHE A 63 3.17 17.17 5.73
N GLU A 64 1.95 17.69 5.53
CA GLU A 64 1.70 18.88 4.71
C GLU A 64 2.46 20.10 5.25
N LYS A 65 2.45 20.30 6.57
CA LYS A 65 3.19 21.37 7.23
C LYS A 65 4.69 21.30 6.96
N GLN A 66 5.27 20.09 6.94
CA GLN A 66 6.71 19.88 6.75
C GLN A 66 7.14 19.98 5.29
N PHE A 67 6.37 19.38 4.38
CA PHE A 67 6.78 19.21 2.98
C PHE A 67 6.08 20.16 2.00
N GLY A 68 5.04 20.88 2.42
CA GLY A 68 4.33 21.86 1.59
C GLY A 68 3.42 21.25 0.52
N PHE A 69 3.13 19.95 0.58
CA PHE A 69 2.18 19.28 -0.28
C PHE A 69 1.45 18.16 0.46
N GLN A 70 0.30 17.76 -0.05
CA GLN A 70 -0.55 16.73 0.56
C GLN A 70 -0.19 15.33 0.10
N SER A 71 -0.26 14.37 1.00
CA SER A 71 -0.18 12.94 0.69
C SER A 71 -1.22 12.21 1.53
N VAL A 72 -2.03 11.37 0.89
CA VAL A 72 -2.95 10.48 1.60
C VAL A 72 -2.17 9.42 2.34
N VAL A 73 -2.55 9.21 3.60
CA VAL A 73 -1.92 8.21 4.48
C VAL A 73 -2.90 7.11 4.81
N VAL A 74 -2.55 5.88 4.44
CA VAL A 74 -3.31 4.68 4.82
C VAL A 74 -2.64 4.02 6.00
N ILE A 75 -3.42 3.79 7.08
CA ILE A 75 -2.93 3.11 8.30
C ILE A 75 -3.44 1.68 8.35
N ARG A 76 -2.56 0.76 8.77
CA ARG A 76 -2.91 -0.62 9.14
C ARG A 76 -2.24 -0.96 10.47
N SER A 77 -2.96 -1.68 11.34
CA SER A 77 -2.37 -2.28 12.54
C SER A 77 -1.46 -3.47 12.17
N ASP A 78 -0.63 -3.89 13.10
CA ASP A 78 0.18 -5.11 12.97
C ASP A 78 -0.66 -6.34 12.62
N THR A 79 -1.76 -6.54 13.31
CA THR A 79 -2.70 -7.66 13.07
C THR A 79 -3.33 -7.60 11.68
N GLU A 80 -3.67 -6.40 11.18
CA GLU A 80 -4.15 -6.22 9.80
C GLU A 80 -3.08 -6.57 8.77
N ILE A 81 -1.83 -6.13 8.97
CA ILE A 81 -0.71 -6.44 8.07
C ILE A 81 -0.46 -7.94 8.00
N ILE A 82 -0.40 -8.62 9.14
CA ILE A 82 -0.22 -10.07 9.19
C ILE A 82 -1.35 -10.77 8.41
N LYS A 83 -2.61 -10.40 8.67
CA LYS A 83 -3.76 -10.97 7.98
C LYS A 83 -3.73 -10.73 6.46
N ILE A 84 -3.31 -9.55 6.01
CA ILE A 84 -3.17 -9.22 4.59
C ILE A 84 -2.14 -10.13 3.91
N VAL A 85 -1.00 -10.37 4.56
CA VAL A 85 0.09 -11.18 4.00
C VAL A 85 -0.23 -12.68 4.03
N ASP A 86 -0.88 -13.17 5.09
CA ASP A 86 -1.16 -14.59 5.28
C ASP A 86 -2.41 -15.08 4.51
N SER A 87 -3.29 -14.16 4.09
CA SER A 87 -4.56 -14.51 3.43
C SER A 87 -4.59 -14.11 1.96
N LEU A 88 -3.53 -14.37 1.20
CA LEU A 88 -3.51 -14.08 -0.23
C LEU A 88 -4.61 -14.86 -0.97
N PRO A 89 -5.37 -14.23 -1.88
CA PRO A 89 -6.47 -14.87 -2.58
C PRO A 89 -6.04 -15.69 -3.82
N PHE A 90 -4.76 -15.79 -4.09
CA PHE A 90 -4.21 -16.50 -5.24
C PHE A 90 -3.59 -17.83 -4.80
N GLY A 91 -3.70 -18.85 -5.64
CA GLY A 91 -3.07 -20.14 -5.38
C GLY A 91 -1.53 -20.05 -5.37
N VAL A 92 -0.88 -20.78 -4.48
CA VAL A 92 0.60 -20.80 -4.37
C VAL A 92 1.22 -21.21 -5.70
N THR A 93 0.75 -22.30 -6.29
CA THR A 93 1.24 -22.82 -7.60
C THR A 93 1.08 -21.77 -8.72
N GLU A 94 -0.05 -21.04 -8.75
CA GLU A 94 -0.27 -19.99 -9.74
C GLU A 94 0.74 -18.84 -9.58
N MET A 95 0.95 -18.38 -8.35
CA MET A 95 1.92 -17.31 -8.06
C MET A 95 3.35 -17.74 -8.43
N GLU A 96 3.73 -18.98 -8.12
CA GLU A 96 5.03 -19.54 -8.47
C GLU A 96 5.23 -19.65 -9.98
N GLN A 97 4.23 -20.12 -10.73
CA GLN A 97 4.28 -20.20 -12.18
C GLN A 97 4.47 -18.82 -12.81
N VAL A 98 3.74 -17.82 -12.34
CA VAL A 98 3.87 -16.46 -12.84
C VAL A 98 5.26 -15.89 -12.51
N GLN A 99 5.75 -16.09 -11.28
CA GLN A 99 7.06 -15.62 -10.84
C GLN A 99 8.19 -16.29 -11.66
N ASN A 100 8.09 -17.58 -11.95
CA ASN A 100 9.08 -18.30 -12.74
C ASN A 100 9.10 -17.88 -14.22
N SER A 101 7.97 -17.40 -14.75
CA SER A 101 7.88 -16.93 -16.14
C SER A 101 8.63 -15.61 -16.36
N THR A 102 8.74 -14.77 -15.32
CA THR A 102 9.41 -13.47 -15.39
C THR A 102 10.05 -13.15 -14.02
N PRO A 103 11.18 -13.77 -13.67
CA PRO A 103 11.74 -13.77 -12.31
C PRO A 103 12.13 -12.39 -11.78
N ASP A 104 12.50 -11.46 -12.66
CA ASP A 104 13.00 -10.13 -12.33
C ASP A 104 11.88 -9.10 -12.07
N VAL A 105 10.62 -9.53 -12.12
CA VAL A 105 9.44 -8.66 -11.97
C VAL A 105 8.64 -9.08 -10.74
N GLU A 106 8.14 -8.13 -10.01
CA GLU A 106 7.15 -8.37 -8.95
C GLU A 106 5.77 -8.55 -9.59
N HIS A 107 5.03 -9.57 -9.15
CA HIS A 107 3.76 -9.97 -9.77
C HIS A 107 2.55 -9.74 -8.88
N VAL A 108 2.72 -9.79 -7.55
CA VAL A 108 1.62 -9.60 -6.60
C VAL A 108 1.69 -8.24 -5.96
N TYR A 109 0.60 -7.49 -6.07
CA TYR A 109 0.45 -6.16 -5.47
C TYR A 109 -0.79 -6.10 -4.59
N ILE A 110 -0.69 -5.37 -3.49
CA ILE A 110 -1.78 -5.07 -2.59
C ILE A 110 -2.04 -3.56 -2.64
N TYR A 111 -3.23 -3.20 -3.09
CA TYR A 111 -3.74 -1.84 -3.06
C TYR A 111 -4.50 -1.65 -1.77
N LEU A 112 -4.10 -0.67 -0.98
CA LEU A 112 -4.66 -0.35 0.32
C LEU A 112 -5.52 0.90 0.22
N SER A 113 -6.74 0.84 0.72
CA SER A 113 -7.65 1.98 0.85
C SER A 113 -7.76 2.45 2.30
N ALA A 114 -7.99 3.73 2.52
CA ALA A 114 -8.29 4.29 3.83
C ALA A 114 -9.69 3.87 4.33
N SER A 115 -10.65 3.69 3.41
CA SER A 115 -12.04 3.31 3.68
C SER A 115 -12.42 2.00 2.99
N ASN A 116 -13.57 1.45 3.36
CA ASN A 116 -14.13 0.29 2.66
C ASN A 116 -14.32 0.59 1.17
N LEU A 117 -14.04 -0.40 0.34
CA LEU A 117 -14.17 -0.31 -1.09
C LEU A 117 -15.63 -0.58 -1.50
N ASP A 118 -16.11 0.19 -2.44
CA ASP A 118 -17.33 -0.10 -3.19
C ASP A 118 -17.02 -1.21 -4.20
N THR A 119 -17.33 -2.44 -3.83
CA THR A 119 -17.04 -3.64 -4.62
C THR A 119 -17.73 -3.60 -5.99
N GLU A 120 -18.96 -3.07 -6.08
CA GLU A 120 -19.69 -2.96 -7.34
C GLU A 120 -18.97 -1.99 -8.28
N LYS A 121 -18.56 -0.85 -7.77
CA LYS A 121 -17.83 0.16 -8.55
C LYS A 121 -16.46 -0.33 -9.02
N VAL A 122 -15.72 -1.05 -8.17
CA VAL A 122 -14.46 -1.69 -8.58
C VAL A 122 -14.72 -2.68 -9.71
N ASN A 123 -15.71 -3.55 -9.58
CA ASN A 123 -16.07 -4.54 -10.60
C ASN A 123 -16.51 -3.87 -11.91
N GLN A 124 -17.31 -2.80 -11.86
CA GLN A 124 -17.72 -2.04 -13.04
C GLN A 124 -16.53 -1.45 -13.79
N ILE A 125 -15.58 -0.83 -13.08
CA ILE A 125 -14.37 -0.25 -13.69
C ILE A 125 -13.49 -1.34 -14.32
N CYS A 126 -13.40 -2.50 -13.70
CA CYS A 126 -12.60 -3.62 -14.19
C CYS A 126 -13.35 -4.51 -15.21
N ALA A 127 -14.65 -4.30 -15.45
CA ALA A 127 -15.47 -5.15 -16.32
C ALA A 127 -14.99 -5.22 -17.79
N SER A 128 -14.33 -4.17 -18.27
CA SER A 128 -13.77 -4.14 -19.62
C SER A 128 -12.47 -4.92 -19.79
N TYR A 129 -11.89 -5.41 -18.68
CA TYR A 129 -10.64 -6.15 -18.72
C TYR A 129 -10.88 -7.61 -19.13
N ASN A 130 -10.15 -8.05 -20.14
CA ASN A 130 -10.23 -9.41 -20.69
C ASN A 130 -8.86 -10.11 -20.78
N GLY A 131 -7.86 -9.61 -20.07
CA GLY A 131 -6.51 -10.18 -20.05
C GLY A 131 -6.33 -11.28 -18.99
N LYS A 132 -5.07 -11.66 -18.75
CA LYS A 132 -4.70 -12.74 -17.82
C LYS A 132 -4.59 -12.28 -16.36
N ASP A 133 -4.32 -10.99 -16.12
CA ASP A 133 -4.19 -10.46 -14.76
C ASP A 133 -5.46 -10.71 -13.95
N ARG A 134 -5.33 -10.92 -12.66
CA ARG A 134 -6.44 -11.25 -11.78
C ARG A 134 -6.46 -10.30 -10.59
N PHE A 135 -7.65 -9.97 -10.11
CA PHE A 135 -7.80 -9.20 -8.88
C PHE A 135 -8.85 -9.83 -7.95
N HIS A 136 -8.70 -9.55 -6.67
CA HIS A 136 -9.67 -9.87 -5.63
C HIS A 136 -9.83 -8.69 -4.68
N ILE A 137 -11.06 -8.46 -4.22
CA ILE A 137 -11.39 -7.42 -3.26
C ILE A 137 -11.67 -8.08 -1.92
N ARG A 138 -11.05 -7.58 -0.86
CA ARG A 138 -11.36 -7.95 0.52
C ARG A 138 -11.31 -6.71 1.41
N ASN A 139 -12.44 -6.35 1.99
CA ASN A 139 -12.56 -5.19 2.89
C ASN A 139 -12.04 -3.89 2.26
N ARG A 140 -10.84 -3.47 2.68
CA ARG A 140 -10.17 -2.25 2.24
C ARG A 140 -8.97 -2.52 1.32
N GLU A 141 -8.84 -3.73 0.82
CA GLU A 141 -7.72 -4.15 -0.04
C GLU A 141 -8.21 -4.65 -1.40
N VAL A 142 -7.45 -4.30 -2.45
CA VAL A 142 -7.50 -5.00 -3.74
C VAL A 142 -6.17 -5.72 -3.93
N TYR A 143 -6.24 -7.02 -4.05
CA TYR A 143 -5.11 -7.88 -4.39
C TYR A 143 -5.06 -8.01 -5.91
N LEU A 144 -3.89 -7.77 -6.49
CA LEU A 144 -3.67 -7.85 -7.94
C LEU A 144 -2.53 -8.84 -8.22
N LEU A 145 -2.79 -9.81 -9.10
CA LEU A 145 -1.78 -10.68 -9.69
C LEU A 145 -1.59 -10.28 -11.15
N CYS A 146 -0.39 -9.77 -11.49
CA CYS A 146 0.01 -9.39 -12.83
C CYS A 146 0.80 -10.51 -13.48
N TYR A 147 0.44 -10.91 -14.71
CA TYR A 147 1.21 -11.88 -15.49
C TYR A 147 2.41 -11.27 -16.22
N GLN A 148 2.53 -9.96 -16.16
CA GLN A 148 3.64 -9.15 -16.67
C GLN A 148 3.95 -8.02 -15.68
N SER A 149 4.83 -7.08 -16.05
CA SER A 149 5.11 -5.92 -15.21
C SER A 149 3.82 -5.15 -14.89
N ILE A 150 3.69 -4.66 -13.66
CA ILE A 150 2.57 -3.78 -13.27
C ILE A 150 2.45 -2.55 -14.18
N ARG A 151 3.56 -2.08 -14.75
CA ARG A 151 3.57 -0.94 -15.68
C ARG A 151 2.83 -1.23 -16.98
N ASP A 152 2.81 -2.49 -17.39
CA ASP A 152 2.17 -2.97 -18.62
C ASP A 152 0.76 -3.53 -18.35
N SER A 153 0.37 -3.64 -17.07
CA SER A 153 -0.92 -4.16 -16.64
C SER A 153 -2.05 -3.17 -16.95
N LYS A 154 -2.91 -3.53 -17.90
CA LYS A 154 -4.15 -2.78 -18.18
C LYS A 154 -5.12 -2.80 -16.97
N LEU A 155 -5.11 -3.89 -16.19
CA LEU A 155 -5.93 -4.00 -14.99
C LEU A 155 -5.44 -3.03 -13.90
N ALA A 156 -4.13 -2.90 -13.70
CA ALA A 156 -3.56 -1.89 -12.80
C ALA A 156 -3.92 -0.47 -13.23
N ALA A 157 -3.90 -0.20 -14.55
CA ALA A 157 -4.32 1.09 -15.10
C ALA A 157 -5.81 1.37 -14.85
N LEU A 158 -6.69 0.35 -14.91
CA LEU A 158 -8.10 0.50 -14.55
C LEU A 158 -8.28 0.77 -13.06
N LEU A 159 -7.59 0.04 -12.19
CA LEU A 159 -7.63 0.26 -10.74
C LEU A 159 -7.16 1.67 -10.34
N SER A 160 -6.24 2.27 -11.10
CA SER A 160 -5.79 3.65 -10.86
C SER A 160 -6.87 4.71 -11.12
N LYS A 161 -7.96 4.38 -11.83
CA LYS A 161 -9.11 5.25 -12.12
C LYS A 161 -10.17 5.23 -11.02
N LEU A 162 -10.00 4.38 -10.00
CA LEU A 162 -10.92 4.36 -8.88
C LEU A 162 -10.92 5.72 -8.16
N PRO A 163 -12.11 6.22 -7.75
CA PRO A 163 -12.20 7.49 -7.03
C PRO A 163 -11.57 7.40 -5.64
N GLN A 164 -11.53 6.20 -5.04
CA GLN A 164 -10.81 5.95 -3.81
C GLN A 164 -9.30 6.04 -4.07
N GLN A 165 -8.63 6.85 -3.27
CA GLN A 165 -7.19 7.02 -3.38
C GLN A 165 -6.47 5.80 -2.79
N LEU A 166 -6.13 4.84 -3.65
CA LEU A 166 -5.41 3.64 -3.28
C LEU A 166 -3.90 3.88 -3.26
N THR A 167 -3.21 3.24 -2.32
CA THR A 167 -1.75 3.13 -2.35
C THR A 167 -1.34 1.68 -2.53
N ALA A 168 -0.45 1.39 -3.47
CA ALA A 168 -0.05 0.03 -3.79
C ALA A 168 1.33 -0.31 -3.21
N ARG A 169 1.47 -1.55 -2.75
CA ARG A 169 2.77 -2.15 -2.37
C ARG A 169 2.85 -3.55 -2.97
N ASN A 170 4.04 -3.94 -3.42
CA ASN A 170 4.24 -5.33 -3.83
C ASN A 170 4.31 -6.26 -2.62
N LEU A 171 4.06 -7.55 -2.86
CA LEU A 171 4.02 -8.57 -1.81
C LEU A 171 5.35 -8.67 -1.04
N LYS A 172 6.49 -8.53 -1.73
CA LYS A 172 7.82 -8.56 -1.09
C LYS A 172 7.96 -7.45 -0.06
N THR A 173 7.51 -6.24 -0.38
CA THR A 173 7.47 -5.11 0.55
C THR A 173 6.57 -5.40 1.74
N MET A 174 5.35 -5.91 1.50
CA MET A 174 4.39 -6.22 2.57
C MET A 174 4.91 -7.32 3.51
N LYS A 175 5.49 -8.41 2.97
CA LYS A 175 6.14 -9.46 3.76
C LYS A 175 7.29 -8.92 4.60
N LYS A 176 8.13 -8.04 4.04
CA LYS A 176 9.24 -7.45 4.80
C LYS A 176 8.75 -6.56 5.94
N ILE A 177 7.71 -5.75 5.70
CA ILE A 177 7.08 -4.93 6.75
C ILE A 177 6.51 -5.82 7.85
N SER A 178 5.80 -6.90 7.50
CA SER A 178 5.25 -7.86 8.47
C SER A 178 6.35 -8.45 9.39
N LEU A 179 7.53 -8.74 8.84
CA LEU A 179 8.68 -9.24 9.62
C LEU A 179 9.35 -8.17 10.51
N MET A 180 9.05 -6.90 10.33
CA MET A 180 9.60 -5.78 11.13
C MET A 180 8.68 -5.37 12.28
N LEU A 181 7.44 -5.89 12.31
CA LEU A 181 6.45 -5.66 13.37
C LEU A 181 6.73 -6.52 14.61
#